data_1e63c9428f8838e56715489f017f10e0
#
_entry.id   1e63c9428f8838e56715489f017f10e0
#
_cell.length_a   1.000
_cell.length_b   1.000
_cell.length_c   1.000
_cell.angle_alpha   90.00
_cell.angle_beta   90.00
_cell.angle_gamma   90.00
#
_symmetry.space_group_name_H-M   'P 1'
#
loop_
_entity.id
_entity.type
_entity.pdbx_description
1 polymer ?
#
loop_
_entity_poly.entity_id
_entity_poly.type
_entity_poly.pdbx_seq_one_letter_code
_entity_poly.pdbx_strand_id
1 'polypeptide(L)'
;MQTKEAILSRRSVRKYQTKDVPKEIIEDIILAGKCAPTAMNRQEIKFYVIANDIKKIQSIGAKVMENRAKAGKTGGWMEEYKQKYGVEDVIFYDAPCIIALTADKNTDEKEQYWHQMDAGIVTGNILTMATNYGLGTVPIGIANFLNQEAVLEGIGANKEKEHLLLVIALGYPVEGYKEKYVHEKPLTSFVKYC
;
A
#
# COMPACT_ATOMS: atom_id res chain seq x y z
N MET A 1 19.12 9.81 -4.02
CA MET A 1 18.38 10.90 -3.30
C MET A 1 18.75 10.84 -1.83
N GLN A 2 18.78 11.97 -1.13
CA GLN A 2 19.00 11.97 0.33
C GLN A 2 17.71 11.59 1.08
N THR A 3 17.83 10.96 2.24
CA THR A 3 16.67 10.49 3.03
C THR A 3 15.65 11.60 3.30
N LYS A 4 16.12 12.80 3.70
CA LYS A 4 15.24 13.96 3.94
C LYS A 4 14.44 14.32 2.70
N GLU A 5 15.07 14.32 1.55
CA GLU A 5 14.43 14.64 0.27
C GLU A 5 13.38 13.58 -0.10
N ALA A 6 13.69 12.29 0.06
CA ALA A 6 12.75 11.20 -0.18
C ALA A 6 11.50 11.33 0.70
N ILE A 7 11.67 11.61 1.99
CA ILE A 7 10.55 11.79 2.92
C ILE A 7 9.69 13.00 2.52
N LEU A 8 10.31 14.13 2.20
CA LEU A 8 9.59 15.38 1.91
C LEU A 8 8.96 15.40 0.51
N SER A 9 9.51 14.69 -0.46
CA SER A 9 9.01 14.65 -1.84
C SER A 9 7.97 13.53 -2.06
N ARG A 10 7.92 12.52 -1.20
CA ARG A 10 6.97 11.40 -1.33
C ARG A 10 5.52 11.88 -1.45
N ARG A 11 4.81 11.31 -2.41
CA ARG A 11 3.36 11.57 -2.63
C ARG A 11 2.62 10.26 -2.81
N SER A 12 1.31 10.30 -2.59
CA SER A 12 0.41 9.19 -2.92
C SER A 12 0.13 9.22 -4.42
N VAL A 13 0.74 8.31 -5.17
CA VAL A 13 0.61 8.21 -6.63
C VAL A 13 -0.53 7.25 -6.97
N ARG A 14 -1.44 7.66 -7.86
CA ARG A 14 -2.63 6.93 -8.28
C ARG A 14 -2.77 6.83 -9.79
N LYS A 15 -1.68 7.01 -10.51
CA LYS A 15 -1.60 6.82 -11.95
C LYS A 15 -0.18 6.43 -12.32
N TYR A 16 -0.03 5.27 -12.92
CA TYR A 16 1.25 4.65 -13.18
C TYR A 16 1.48 4.46 -14.67
N GLN A 17 2.75 4.39 -15.06
CA GLN A 17 3.16 3.87 -16.35
C GLN A 17 2.98 2.34 -16.38
N THR A 18 2.82 1.77 -17.56
CA THR A 18 2.81 0.30 -17.76
C THR A 18 4.20 -0.33 -17.67
N LYS A 19 5.21 0.48 -17.31
CA LYS A 19 6.59 0.06 -17.20
C LYS A 19 6.80 -0.87 -16.01
N ASP A 20 7.45 -1.99 -16.26
CA ASP A 20 7.82 -2.98 -15.24
C ASP A 20 8.77 -2.39 -14.18
N VAL A 21 8.58 -2.81 -12.94
CA VAL A 21 9.50 -2.51 -11.86
C VAL A 21 10.53 -3.65 -11.77
N PRO A 22 11.84 -3.37 -11.91
CA PRO A 22 12.87 -4.39 -11.80
C PRO A 22 12.83 -5.13 -10.47
N LYS A 23 13.07 -6.45 -10.52
CA LYS A 23 13.02 -7.32 -9.34
C LYS A 23 14.00 -6.85 -8.25
N GLU A 24 15.18 -6.43 -8.63
CA GLU A 24 16.23 -5.96 -7.72
C GLU A 24 15.80 -4.73 -6.95
N ILE A 25 15.07 -3.82 -7.61
CA ILE A 25 14.50 -2.62 -6.93
C ILE A 25 13.41 -3.03 -5.94
N ILE A 26 12.55 -3.99 -6.31
CA ILE A 26 11.51 -4.50 -5.41
C ILE A 26 12.16 -5.16 -4.18
N GLU A 27 13.21 -5.96 -4.37
CA GLU A 27 13.93 -6.63 -3.29
C GLU A 27 14.58 -5.62 -2.33
N ASP A 28 15.19 -4.54 -2.84
CA ASP A 28 15.74 -3.46 -2.01
C ASP A 28 14.66 -2.73 -1.22
N ILE A 29 13.49 -2.50 -1.82
CA ILE A 29 12.36 -1.87 -1.14
C ILE A 29 11.83 -2.77 -0.01
N ILE A 30 11.74 -4.08 -0.25
CA ILE A 30 11.33 -5.06 0.77
C ILE A 30 12.38 -5.13 1.88
N LEU A 31 13.67 -5.12 1.52
CA LEU A 31 14.75 -5.10 2.50
C LEU A 31 14.66 -3.87 3.42
N ALA A 32 14.38 -2.70 2.86
CA ALA A 32 14.15 -1.50 3.67
C ALA A 32 12.95 -1.66 4.63
N GLY A 33 11.86 -2.26 4.16
CA GLY A 33 10.71 -2.62 4.99
C GLY A 33 11.10 -3.60 6.11
N LYS A 34 11.84 -4.66 5.77
CA LYS A 34 12.32 -5.67 6.74
C LYS A 34 13.22 -5.07 7.81
N CYS A 35 13.97 -4.01 7.52
CA CYS A 35 14.82 -3.32 8.47
C CYS A 35 14.05 -2.42 9.47
N ALA A 36 12.74 -2.31 9.34
CA ALA A 36 11.92 -1.58 10.29
C ALA A 36 11.99 -2.23 11.68
N PRO A 37 12.03 -1.46 12.78
CA PRO A 37 11.89 -2.03 14.10
C PRO A 37 10.49 -2.63 14.28
N THR A 38 10.42 -3.72 15.03
CA THR A 38 9.16 -4.38 15.39
C THR A 38 9.10 -4.58 16.90
N ALA A 39 7.91 -4.69 17.44
CA ALA A 39 7.70 -4.94 18.86
C ALA A 39 8.52 -6.17 19.30
N MET A 40 9.39 -5.98 20.30
CA MET A 40 10.30 -7.01 20.81
C MET A 40 11.14 -7.73 19.73
N ASN A 41 11.37 -7.07 18.60
CA ASN A 41 12.10 -7.64 17.45
C ASN A 41 11.47 -8.94 16.91
N ARG A 42 10.15 -9.09 16.95
CA ARG A 42 9.46 -10.31 16.55
C ARG A 42 9.49 -10.59 15.05
N GLN A 43 9.59 -9.55 14.21
CA GLN A 43 9.72 -9.67 12.76
C GLN A 43 8.61 -10.52 12.11
N GLU A 44 7.36 -10.32 12.53
CA GLU A 44 6.20 -11.14 12.16
C GLU A 44 5.51 -10.66 10.87
N ILE A 45 5.90 -9.49 10.34
CA ILE A 45 5.31 -8.96 9.11
C ILE A 45 5.79 -9.76 7.91
N LYS A 46 4.84 -10.35 7.16
CA LYS A 46 5.07 -11.07 5.92
C LYS A 46 4.80 -10.18 4.72
N PHE A 47 5.55 -10.37 3.66
CA PHE A 47 5.47 -9.60 2.42
C PHE A 47 5.01 -10.51 1.29
N TYR A 48 3.88 -10.19 0.68
CA TYR A 48 3.39 -10.82 -0.54
C TYR A 48 3.49 -9.81 -1.69
N VAL A 49 4.15 -10.22 -2.77
CA VAL A 49 4.41 -9.34 -3.90
C VAL A 49 3.75 -9.91 -5.15
N ILE A 50 2.97 -9.10 -5.84
CA ILE A 50 2.60 -9.34 -7.23
C ILE A 50 3.29 -8.25 -8.04
N ALA A 51 4.24 -8.65 -8.88
CA ALA A 51 5.04 -7.75 -9.69
C ALA A 51 4.82 -8.04 -11.17
N ASN A 52 4.60 -6.97 -11.93
CA ASN A 52 4.53 -6.99 -13.39
C ASN A 52 3.42 -7.90 -13.96
N ASP A 53 2.37 -8.12 -13.16
CA ASP A 53 1.16 -8.85 -13.55
C ASP A 53 -0.08 -7.99 -13.25
N ILE A 54 -0.25 -6.95 -14.08
CA ILE A 54 -1.36 -6.00 -13.96
C ILE A 54 -2.71 -6.71 -14.02
N LYS A 55 -2.84 -7.74 -14.87
CA LYS A 55 -4.11 -8.48 -15.01
C LYS A 55 -4.50 -9.20 -13.73
N LYS A 56 -3.54 -9.81 -13.07
CA LYS A 56 -3.77 -10.46 -11.77
C LYS A 56 -4.16 -9.42 -10.72
N ILE A 57 -3.45 -8.30 -10.65
CA ILE A 57 -3.76 -7.20 -9.72
C ILE A 57 -5.17 -6.66 -9.97
N GLN A 58 -5.54 -6.37 -11.22
CA GLN A 58 -6.88 -5.91 -11.60
C GLN A 58 -7.96 -6.94 -11.24
N SER A 59 -7.69 -8.23 -11.39
CA SER A 59 -8.65 -9.28 -11.01
C SER A 59 -8.96 -9.27 -9.51
N ILE A 60 -7.96 -9.00 -8.68
CA ILE A 60 -8.14 -8.84 -7.22
C ILE A 60 -8.95 -7.57 -6.93
N GLY A 61 -8.63 -6.45 -7.57
CA GLY A 61 -9.38 -5.21 -7.46
C GLY A 61 -10.85 -5.38 -7.83
N ALA A 62 -11.13 -6.05 -8.96
CA ALA A 62 -12.49 -6.38 -9.40
C ALA A 62 -13.24 -7.22 -8.36
N LYS A 63 -12.59 -8.22 -7.75
CA LYS A 63 -13.20 -9.04 -6.70
C LYS A 63 -13.52 -8.24 -5.44
N VAL A 64 -12.62 -7.35 -5.02
CA VAL A 64 -12.87 -6.42 -3.92
C VAL A 64 -14.10 -5.56 -4.23
N MET A 65 -14.22 -5.07 -5.46
CA MET A 65 -15.35 -4.25 -5.89
C MET A 65 -16.67 -5.02 -5.93
N GLU A 66 -16.65 -6.25 -6.44
CA GLU A 66 -17.82 -7.15 -6.46
C GLU A 66 -18.37 -7.37 -5.05
N ASN A 67 -17.48 -7.69 -4.10
CA ASN A 67 -17.87 -7.93 -2.71
C ASN A 67 -18.43 -6.68 -2.04
N ARG A 68 -17.87 -5.49 -2.36
CA ARG A 68 -18.41 -4.20 -1.89
C ARG A 68 -19.81 -3.96 -2.41
N ALA A 69 -20.04 -4.23 -3.69
CA ALA A 69 -21.36 -4.09 -4.31
C ALA A 69 -22.39 -5.00 -3.63
N LYS A 70 -22.03 -6.26 -3.38
CA LYS A 70 -22.87 -7.22 -2.64
C LYS A 70 -23.19 -6.75 -1.21
N ALA A 71 -22.28 -6.05 -0.57
CA ALA A 71 -22.47 -5.47 0.76
C ALA A 71 -23.24 -4.13 0.76
N GLY A 72 -23.78 -3.69 -0.39
CA GLY A 72 -24.48 -2.41 -0.50
C GLY A 72 -23.59 -1.16 -0.33
N LYS A 73 -22.28 -1.33 -0.43
CA LYS A 73 -21.28 -0.26 -0.24
C LYS A 73 -20.79 0.32 -1.56
N THR A 74 -21.69 0.47 -2.52
CA THR A 74 -21.45 1.18 -3.78
C THR A 74 -21.59 2.68 -3.56
N GLY A 75 -20.57 3.44 -3.87
CA GLY A 75 -20.61 4.91 -3.80
C GLY A 75 -20.17 5.53 -5.13
N GLY A 76 -20.67 6.70 -5.46
CA GLY A 76 -20.31 7.43 -6.68
C GLY A 76 -18.83 7.79 -6.81
N TRP A 77 -18.06 7.71 -5.71
CA TRP A 77 -16.63 7.99 -5.70
C TRP A 77 -15.80 7.12 -6.66
N MET A 78 -16.30 5.93 -6.98
CA MET A 78 -15.59 4.99 -7.88
C MET A 78 -15.54 5.50 -9.29
N GLU A 79 -16.69 5.95 -9.80
CA GLU A 79 -16.75 6.54 -11.13
C GLU A 79 -15.98 7.85 -11.19
N GLU A 80 -16.08 8.65 -10.14
CA GLU A 80 -15.29 9.86 -9.97
C GLU A 80 -13.77 9.55 -9.99
N TYR A 81 -13.32 8.47 -9.33
CA TYR A 81 -11.91 8.07 -9.33
C TYR A 81 -11.46 7.51 -10.68
N LYS A 82 -12.30 6.71 -11.36
CA LYS A 82 -12.01 6.27 -12.73
C LYS A 82 -11.75 7.45 -13.64
N GLN A 83 -12.67 8.41 -13.64
CA GLN A 83 -12.56 9.62 -14.45
C GLN A 83 -11.33 10.47 -14.04
N LYS A 84 -11.16 10.71 -12.74
CA LYS A 84 -10.08 11.55 -12.22
C LYS A 84 -8.69 11.03 -12.54
N TYR A 85 -8.48 9.73 -12.39
CA TYR A 85 -7.17 9.11 -12.57
C TYR A 85 -7.01 8.42 -13.92
N GLY A 86 -8.09 8.18 -14.64
CA GLY A 86 -8.09 7.47 -15.93
C GLY A 86 -7.61 6.04 -15.77
N VAL A 87 -8.14 5.32 -14.77
CA VAL A 87 -7.78 3.94 -14.43
C VAL A 87 -8.99 3.03 -14.52
N GLU A 88 -8.78 1.75 -14.84
CA GLU A 88 -9.83 0.74 -14.81
C GLU A 88 -10.01 0.16 -13.40
N ASP A 89 -8.91 -0.14 -12.73
CA ASP A 89 -8.91 -0.61 -11.34
C ASP A 89 -8.78 0.57 -10.37
N VAL A 90 -9.87 0.92 -9.71
CA VAL A 90 -9.91 2.00 -8.70
C VAL A 90 -9.37 1.58 -7.33
N ILE A 91 -9.07 0.30 -7.13
CA ILE A 91 -8.51 -0.21 -5.87
C ILE A 91 -6.99 -0.06 -5.87
N PHE A 92 -6.32 -0.57 -6.92
CA PHE A 92 -4.87 -0.55 -7.02
C PHE A 92 -4.34 0.39 -8.11
N TYR A 93 -5.24 1.16 -8.78
CA TYR A 93 -4.91 2.22 -9.73
C TYR A 93 -4.10 1.73 -10.94
N ASP A 94 -4.40 0.53 -11.44
CA ASP A 94 -3.65 -0.13 -12.53
C ASP A 94 -2.13 -0.18 -12.27
N ALA A 95 -1.72 -0.29 -11.01
CA ALA A 95 -0.33 -0.36 -10.64
C ALA A 95 0.31 -1.64 -11.18
N PRO A 96 1.55 -1.58 -11.71
CA PRO A 96 2.27 -2.76 -12.20
C PRO A 96 2.76 -3.67 -11.06
N CYS A 97 2.79 -3.17 -9.83
CA CYS A 97 3.22 -3.93 -8.67
C CYS A 97 2.38 -3.59 -7.44
N ILE A 98 2.08 -4.61 -6.63
CA ILE A 98 1.55 -4.43 -5.28
C ILE A 98 2.40 -5.21 -4.27
N ILE A 99 2.53 -4.64 -3.08
CA ILE A 99 3.13 -5.29 -1.91
C ILE A 99 2.05 -5.35 -0.83
N ALA A 100 1.62 -6.57 -0.46
CA ALA A 100 0.70 -6.78 0.63
C ALA A 100 1.45 -7.19 1.89
N LEU A 101 1.12 -6.57 3.01
CA LEU A 101 1.64 -6.87 4.33
C LEU A 101 0.61 -7.70 5.09
N THR A 102 1.02 -8.84 5.62
CA THR A 102 0.19 -9.71 6.46
C THR A 102 0.93 -10.07 7.75
N ALA A 103 0.21 -10.59 8.73
CA ALA A 103 0.74 -11.27 9.89
C ALA A 103 -0.16 -12.44 10.26
N ASP A 104 0.34 -13.36 11.08
CA ASP A 104 -0.49 -14.46 11.56
C ASP A 104 -1.64 -13.94 12.44
N LYS A 105 -2.81 -14.53 12.30
CA LYS A 105 -3.95 -14.22 13.17
C LYS A 105 -3.61 -14.58 14.61
N ASN A 106 -3.87 -13.65 15.50
CA ASN A 106 -3.76 -13.88 16.93
C ASN A 106 -5.09 -13.52 17.59
N THR A 107 -5.47 -14.25 18.62
CA THR A 107 -6.67 -13.98 19.42
C THR A 107 -6.43 -12.89 20.47
N ASP A 108 -5.18 -12.59 20.79
CA ASP A 108 -4.81 -11.51 21.70
C ASP A 108 -4.86 -10.15 20.97
N GLU A 109 -5.74 -9.27 21.43
CA GLU A 109 -5.91 -7.91 20.89
C GLU A 109 -4.62 -7.08 20.96
N LYS A 110 -3.76 -7.31 21.98
CA LYS A 110 -2.48 -6.63 22.11
C LYS A 110 -1.52 -7.00 20.97
N GLU A 111 -1.51 -8.29 20.59
CA GLU A 111 -0.68 -8.75 19.48
C GLU A 111 -1.17 -8.14 18.16
N GLN A 112 -2.48 -8.08 17.93
CA GLN A 112 -3.03 -7.42 16.75
C GLN A 112 -2.67 -5.93 16.71
N TYR A 113 -2.67 -5.25 17.85
CA TYR A 113 -2.24 -3.87 17.96
C TYR A 113 -0.77 -3.69 17.54
N TRP A 114 0.13 -4.56 18.00
CA TRP A 114 1.55 -4.52 17.63
C TRP A 114 1.74 -4.77 16.14
N HIS A 115 1.02 -5.72 15.55
CA HIS A 115 1.08 -5.96 14.09
C HIS A 115 0.70 -4.70 13.29
N GLN A 116 -0.30 -3.94 13.72
CA GLN A 116 -0.70 -2.70 13.05
C GLN A 116 0.37 -1.61 13.18
N MET A 117 0.97 -1.46 14.35
CA MET A 117 2.07 -0.50 14.55
C MET A 117 3.29 -0.87 13.70
N ASP A 118 3.71 -2.12 13.76
CA ASP A 118 4.86 -2.62 13.02
C ASP A 118 4.65 -2.45 11.51
N ALA A 119 3.45 -2.79 11.00
CA ALA A 119 3.11 -2.59 9.60
C ALA A 119 3.16 -1.11 9.18
N GLY A 120 2.79 -0.19 10.06
CA GLY A 120 2.92 1.25 9.82
C GLY A 120 4.37 1.68 9.65
N ILE A 121 5.28 1.20 10.51
CA ILE A 121 6.73 1.52 10.44
C ILE A 121 7.35 0.89 9.20
N VAL A 122 7.07 -0.39 8.93
CA VAL A 122 7.46 -1.11 7.71
C VAL A 122 7.03 -0.33 6.46
N THR A 123 5.78 0.10 6.44
CA THR A 123 5.23 0.89 5.32
C THR A 123 6.02 2.18 5.12
N GLY A 124 6.32 2.93 6.18
CA GLY A 124 7.10 4.15 6.09
C GLY A 124 8.45 3.95 5.39
N ASN A 125 9.16 2.87 5.74
CA ASN A 125 10.43 2.51 5.09
C ASN A 125 10.24 2.16 3.60
N ILE A 126 9.24 1.34 3.27
CA ILE A 126 8.90 0.96 1.89
C ILE A 126 8.64 2.20 1.04
N LEU A 127 7.78 3.10 1.52
CA LEU A 127 7.40 4.32 0.79
C LEU A 127 8.60 5.23 0.54
N THR A 128 9.47 5.37 1.54
CA THR A 128 10.68 6.21 1.46
C THR A 128 11.68 5.62 0.47
N MET A 129 11.93 4.30 0.55
CA MET A 129 12.86 3.62 -0.36
C MET A 129 12.36 3.64 -1.80
N ALA A 130 11.06 3.39 -2.03
CA ALA A 130 10.46 3.48 -3.35
C ALA A 130 10.66 4.89 -3.97
N THR A 131 10.44 5.94 -3.17
CA THR A 131 10.65 7.33 -3.61
C THR A 131 12.12 7.58 -4.00
N ASN A 132 13.07 6.99 -3.27
CA ASN A 132 14.51 7.09 -3.62
C ASN A 132 14.82 6.52 -5.01
N TYR A 133 14.08 5.50 -5.46
CA TYR A 133 14.16 4.92 -6.80
C TYR A 133 13.31 5.65 -7.85
N GLY A 134 12.69 6.77 -7.52
CA GLY A 134 11.79 7.51 -8.41
C GLY A 134 10.45 6.82 -8.65
N LEU A 135 10.11 5.84 -7.81
CA LEU A 135 8.82 5.15 -7.85
C LEU A 135 7.77 5.92 -7.04
N GLY A 136 6.54 5.85 -7.53
CA GLY A 136 5.36 6.30 -6.82
C GLY A 136 4.71 5.16 -6.05
N THR A 137 4.13 5.49 -4.91
CA THR A 137 3.42 4.53 -4.07
C THR A 137 2.13 5.11 -3.53
N VAL A 138 1.17 4.25 -3.20
CA VAL A 138 0.01 4.61 -2.38
C VAL A 138 -0.39 3.45 -1.46
N PRO A 139 -0.49 3.68 -0.14
CA PRO A 139 -1.09 2.71 0.79
C PRO A 139 -2.60 2.60 0.55
N ILE A 140 -3.11 1.38 0.45
CA ILE A 140 -4.50 1.05 0.13
C ILE A 140 -5.23 0.53 1.37
N GLY A 141 -5.81 1.43 2.15
CA GLY A 141 -6.55 1.05 3.36
C GLY A 141 -7.90 0.39 3.07
N ILE A 142 -8.53 0.72 1.94
CA ILE A 142 -9.86 0.21 1.59
C ILE A 142 -9.88 -1.32 1.39
N ALA A 143 -8.76 -1.91 1.01
CA ALA A 143 -8.62 -3.36 0.88
C ALA A 143 -8.78 -4.08 2.23
N ASN A 144 -8.35 -3.45 3.34
CA ASN A 144 -8.39 -4.03 4.67
C ASN A 144 -9.79 -4.01 5.29
N PHE A 145 -10.50 -2.89 5.14
CA PHE A 145 -11.74 -2.66 5.89
C PHE A 145 -12.95 -3.43 5.35
N LEU A 146 -12.91 -3.91 4.13
CA LEU A 146 -14.11 -4.37 3.46
C LEU A 146 -13.98 -5.74 2.80
N ASN A 147 -12.78 -6.24 2.57
CA ASN A 147 -12.60 -7.46 1.76
C ASN A 147 -11.20 -8.07 1.85
N GLN A 148 -10.63 -8.16 3.06
CA GLN A 148 -9.32 -8.79 3.20
C GLN A 148 -9.28 -10.21 2.58
N GLU A 149 -10.37 -10.98 2.63
CA GLU A 149 -10.41 -12.33 2.05
C GLU A 149 -10.11 -12.34 0.56
N ALA A 150 -10.72 -11.43 -0.22
CA ALA A 150 -10.47 -11.36 -1.66
C ALA A 150 -9.01 -11.03 -1.97
N VAL A 151 -8.37 -10.19 -1.16
CA VAL A 151 -6.95 -9.87 -1.32
C VAL A 151 -6.09 -11.05 -0.89
N LEU A 152 -6.33 -11.64 0.28
CA LEU A 152 -5.56 -12.79 0.78
C LEU A 152 -5.60 -13.96 -0.19
N GLU A 153 -6.77 -14.31 -0.72
CA GLU A 153 -6.92 -15.33 -1.77
C GLU A 153 -6.13 -14.96 -3.04
N GLY A 154 -6.26 -13.73 -3.51
CA GLY A 154 -5.60 -13.27 -4.73
C GLY A 154 -4.08 -13.24 -4.65
N ILE A 155 -3.51 -12.94 -3.49
CA ILE A 155 -2.05 -12.99 -3.25
C ILE A 155 -1.55 -14.39 -2.88
N GLY A 156 -2.44 -15.36 -2.65
CA GLY A 156 -2.09 -16.72 -2.26
C GLY A 156 -1.75 -16.89 -0.77
N ALA A 157 -2.17 -15.94 0.08
CA ALA A 157 -2.02 -16.05 1.53
C ALA A 157 -3.08 -16.97 2.15
N ASN A 158 -2.76 -17.54 3.30
CA ASN A 158 -3.71 -18.40 4.01
C ASN A 158 -4.70 -17.56 4.83
N LYS A 159 -5.89 -17.33 4.27
CA LYS A 159 -6.94 -16.51 4.90
C LYS A 159 -7.43 -17.03 6.27
N GLU A 160 -7.24 -18.30 6.57
CA GLU A 160 -7.62 -18.86 7.88
C GLU A 160 -6.57 -18.53 8.95
N LYS A 161 -5.30 -18.42 8.54
CA LYS A 161 -4.16 -18.22 9.46
C LYS A 161 -3.63 -16.79 9.46
N GLU A 162 -3.87 -16.03 8.40
CA GLU A 162 -3.30 -14.70 8.24
C GLU A 162 -4.39 -13.62 8.18
N HIS A 163 -4.04 -12.44 8.63
CA HIS A 163 -4.83 -11.23 8.41
C HIS A 163 -4.05 -10.22 7.56
N LEU A 164 -4.77 -9.49 6.73
CA LEU A 164 -4.22 -8.42 5.91
C LEU A 164 -4.01 -7.17 6.76
N LEU A 165 -2.82 -6.61 6.73
CA LEU A 165 -2.48 -5.39 7.45
C LEU A 165 -2.57 -4.16 6.53
N LEU A 166 -1.98 -4.25 5.34
CA LEU A 166 -2.02 -3.18 4.35
C LEU A 166 -1.63 -3.71 2.96
N VAL A 167 -2.10 -3.03 1.92
CA VAL A 167 -1.56 -3.19 0.56
C VAL A 167 -0.96 -1.87 0.10
N ILE A 168 0.18 -1.94 -0.59
CA ILE A 168 0.86 -0.78 -1.16
C ILE A 168 0.91 -0.99 -2.68
N ALA A 169 0.29 -0.08 -3.44
CA ALA A 169 0.47 -0.04 -4.88
C ALA A 169 1.77 0.70 -5.21
N LEU A 170 2.51 0.21 -6.21
CA LEU A 170 3.87 0.63 -6.54
C LEU A 170 4.08 0.62 -8.07
N GLY A 171 4.75 1.65 -8.58
CA GLY A 171 5.12 1.75 -9.99
C GLY A 171 5.74 3.09 -10.34
N TYR A 172 6.19 3.27 -11.59
CA TYR A 172 6.66 4.57 -12.06
C TYR A 172 5.47 5.51 -12.26
N PRO A 173 5.47 6.72 -11.69
CA PRO A 173 4.42 7.69 -11.98
C PRO A 173 4.38 8.04 -13.47
N VAL A 174 3.19 8.34 -14.02
CA VAL A 174 3.13 8.91 -15.38
C VAL A 174 3.86 10.24 -15.41
N GLU A 175 4.41 10.59 -16.58
CA GLU A 175 5.13 11.84 -16.76
C GLU A 175 4.21 13.05 -16.44
N GLY A 176 4.75 14.01 -15.70
CA GLY A 176 4.01 15.19 -15.27
C GLY A 176 2.97 14.95 -14.19
N TYR A 177 2.91 13.75 -13.58
CA TYR A 177 2.00 13.48 -12.47
C TYR A 177 2.20 14.46 -11.33
N LYS A 178 1.13 15.17 -10.98
CA LYS A 178 1.10 16.11 -9.84
C LYS A 178 -0.10 15.76 -8.95
N GLU A 179 0.15 15.16 -7.81
CA GLU A 179 -0.86 15.10 -6.75
C GLU A 179 -0.84 16.43 -6.00
N LYS A 180 -2.01 17.04 -5.83
CA LYS A 180 -2.14 18.20 -4.95
C LYS A 180 -1.88 17.72 -3.52
N TYR A 181 -0.68 17.99 -3.05
CA TYR A 181 -0.36 17.79 -1.65
C TYR A 181 -0.25 19.16 -0.99
N VAL A 182 -0.99 19.32 0.08
CA VAL A 182 -0.95 20.55 0.84
C VAL A 182 -0.66 20.18 2.28
N HIS A 183 0.55 20.49 2.76
CA HIS A 183 0.84 20.59 4.18
C HIS A 183 0.23 21.90 4.67
N GLU A 184 -1.09 21.91 4.85
CA GLU A 184 -1.81 23.14 5.18
C GLU A 184 -1.58 23.58 6.63
N LYS A 185 -1.23 22.63 7.50
CA LYS A 185 -1.07 22.92 8.92
C LYS A 185 0.39 23.22 9.25
N PRO A 186 0.68 24.34 9.93
CA PRO A 186 2.03 24.67 10.36
C PRO A 186 2.52 23.66 11.42
N LEU A 187 3.84 23.46 11.51
CA LEU A 187 4.46 22.52 12.45
C LEU A 187 4.02 22.79 13.90
N THR A 188 3.80 24.05 14.26
CA THR A 188 3.32 24.48 15.58
C THR A 188 1.98 23.91 15.98
N SER A 189 1.17 23.43 14.99
CA SER A 189 -0.10 22.74 15.28
C SER A 189 0.08 21.31 15.81
N PHE A 190 1.28 20.76 15.70
CA PHE A 190 1.59 19.36 16.04
C PHE A 190 2.60 19.20 17.16
N VAL A 191 3.35 20.26 17.49
CA VAL A 191 4.47 20.18 18.44
C VAL A 191 4.16 21.01 19.68
N LYS A 192 4.29 20.39 20.84
CA LYS A 192 4.38 21.03 22.14
C LYS A 192 5.75 20.73 22.73
N TYR A 193 6.47 21.76 23.14
CA TYR A 193 7.68 21.62 23.94
C TYR A 193 7.28 21.73 25.41
N CYS A 194 7.59 20.71 26.23
CA CYS A 194 7.26 20.63 27.67
C CYS A 194 8.53 20.73 28.51
#